data_071af4a23beae7e70a3ffc5c57586cba
#
_entry.id   071af4a23beae7e70a3ffc5c57586cba
#
_cell.length_a   1.000
_cell.length_b   1.000
_cell.length_c   1.000
_cell.angle_alpha   90.00
_cell.angle_beta   90.00
_cell.angle_gamma   90.00
#
_symmetry.space_group_name_H-M   'P 1'
#
loop_
_entity.id
_entity.type
_entity.pdbx_description
1 polymer ?
#
loop_
_entity_poly.entity_id
_entity_poly.type
_entity_poly.pdbx_seq_one_letter_code
_entity_poly.pdbx_strand_id
1 'polypeptide(L)'
;MAKLMDYFSDFRLAGGSWNGEGRVEVFYNGEWGTVCDDGWDMNDARVICEELGYADAVSAPLYAHFGAGSGQIWLDNINCAGSEDSIVNCQHNGWGSHNCNHNEDASVVCSSKSITQGKSWIMFMNFLLLQLWRSCIKSRRKNLYDQIWYGLSYVKGLGGRAI
;
A
#
# COMPACT_ATOMS: atom_id res chain seq x y z
N MET A 1 -8.59 -14.21 -22.82
CA MET A 1 -9.12 -13.51 -21.62
C MET A 1 -7.95 -13.31 -20.69
N ALA A 2 -7.36 -12.11 -20.71
CA ALA A 2 -6.24 -11.77 -19.86
C ALA A 2 -6.76 -11.64 -18.42
N LYS A 3 -6.18 -12.39 -17.50
CA LYS A 3 -6.44 -12.38 -16.07
C LYS A 3 -5.94 -11.02 -15.55
N LEU A 4 -6.87 -10.08 -15.31
CA LEU A 4 -6.63 -8.94 -14.43
C LEU A 4 -6.43 -9.51 -13.03
N MET A 5 -5.23 -9.98 -12.74
CA MET A 5 -4.79 -10.18 -11.37
C MET A 5 -4.39 -8.80 -10.90
N ASP A 6 -5.23 -8.26 -10.01
CA ASP A 6 -4.91 -7.08 -9.24
C ASP A 6 -3.55 -7.30 -8.57
N TYR A 7 -2.58 -6.54 -9.00
CA TYR A 7 -1.22 -6.54 -8.48
C TYR A 7 -1.24 -5.71 -7.19
N PHE A 8 -1.91 -6.24 -6.17
CA PHE A 8 -1.79 -5.73 -4.82
C PHE A 8 -0.60 -6.44 -4.18
N SER A 9 0.53 -5.77 -4.16
CA SER A 9 1.60 -6.17 -3.26
C SER A 9 1.17 -5.70 -1.87
N ASP A 10 0.90 -6.66 -0.99
CA ASP A 10 0.69 -6.38 0.42
C ASP A 10 2.07 -6.24 1.09
N PHE A 11 2.22 -5.26 1.97
CA PHE A 11 3.41 -5.08 2.81
C PHE A 11 3.04 -5.28 4.27
N ARG A 12 3.98 -5.79 5.05
CA ARG A 12 3.85 -5.87 6.50
C ARG A 12 5.21 -5.65 7.17
N LEU A 13 5.16 -5.30 8.45
CA LEU A 13 6.33 -5.23 9.31
C LEU A 13 6.34 -6.43 10.27
N ALA A 14 7.49 -7.06 10.42
CA ALA A 14 7.66 -8.24 11.25
C ALA A 14 8.83 -8.08 12.24
N GLY A 15 8.72 -8.69 13.42
CA GLY A 15 9.78 -8.71 14.44
C GLY A 15 9.88 -7.48 15.34
N GLY A 16 9.14 -6.40 15.06
CA GLY A 16 9.09 -5.21 15.90
C GLY A 16 8.27 -5.37 17.18
N SER A 17 8.42 -4.45 18.12
CA SER A 17 7.67 -4.43 19.38
C SER A 17 6.30 -3.75 19.27
N TRP A 18 6.07 -3.02 18.19
CA TRP A 18 4.79 -2.39 17.86
C TRP A 18 4.57 -2.35 16.34
N ASN A 19 3.34 -2.05 15.89
CA ASN A 19 2.92 -2.19 14.50
C ASN A 19 3.62 -1.25 13.50
N GLY A 20 4.33 -0.24 13.97
CA GLY A 20 5.02 0.74 13.12
C GLY A 20 6.54 0.52 13.03
N GLU A 21 7.05 -0.63 13.45
CA GLU A 21 8.44 -0.98 13.27
C GLU A 21 8.61 -2.46 12.94
N GLY A 22 9.67 -2.80 12.21
CA GLY A 22 9.98 -4.18 11.89
C GLY A 22 10.78 -4.34 10.61
N ARG A 23 11.14 -5.60 10.33
CA ARG A 23 11.63 -6.04 9.04
C ARG A 23 10.53 -5.86 8.00
N VAL A 24 10.88 -5.35 6.83
CA VAL A 24 9.94 -5.18 5.71
C VAL A 24 9.73 -6.53 5.02
N GLU A 25 8.48 -6.95 4.95
CA GLU A 25 8.08 -8.13 4.18
C GLU A 25 7.04 -7.74 3.14
N VAL A 26 7.16 -8.33 1.95
CA VAL A 26 6.28 -8.11 0.80
C VAL A 26 5.64 -9.42 0.36
N PHE A 27 4.35 -9.38 0.05
CA PHE A 27 3.63 -10.50 -0.53
C PHE A 27 3.67 -10.41 -2.06
N TYR A 28 4.34 -11.36 -2.69
CA TYR A 28 4.45 -11.42 -4.14
C TYR A 28 4.36 -12.87 -4.63
N ASN A 29 3.74 -13.07 -5.78
CA ASN A 29 3.58 -14.39 -6.41
C ASN A 29 2.99 -15.48 -5.50
N GLY A 30 2.16 -15.09 -4.51
CA GLY A 30 1.46 -16.01 -3.61
C GLY A 30 2.20 -16.33 -2.31
N GLU A 31 3.37 -15.73 -2.05
CA GLU A 31 4.13 -15.94 -0.82
C GLU A 31 4.74 -14.65 -0.25
N TRP A 32 4.95 -14.65 1.06
CA TRP A 32 5.67 -13.58 1.76
C TRP A 32 7.17 -13.78 1.60
N GLY A 33 7.89 -12.68 1.45
CA GLY A 33 9.35 -12.66 1.42
C GLY A 33 9.87 -11.32 1.89
N THR A 34 11.18 -11.18 1.98
CA THR A 34 11.86 -10.00 2.52
C THR A 34 12.35 -9.05 1.43
N VAL A 35 12.89 -7.94 1.88
CA VAL A 35 13.57 -6.91 1.09
C VAL A 35 15.01 -6.85 1.56
N CYS A 36 15.96 -6.86 0.62
CA CYS A 36 17.39 -6.67 0.92
C CYS A 36 17.68 -5.22 1.30
N ASP A 37 18.68 -5.02 2.15
CA ASP A 37 19.08 -3.70 2.61
C ASP A 37 20.18 -3.04 1.75
N ASP A 38 20.59 -3.65 0.65
CA ASP A 38 21.49 -3.04 -0.31
C ASP A 38 20.86 -1.80 -0.93
N GLY A 39 21.44 -0.63 -0.67
CA GLY A 39 20.93 0.66 -1.12
C GLY A 39 19.74 1.21 -0.31
N TRP A 40 19.28 0.47 0.72
CA TRP A 40 18.15 0.88 1.56
C TRP A 40 18.41 2.17 2.32
N ASP A 41 17.54 3.16 2.13
CA ASP A 41 17.69 4.48 2.75
C ASP A 41 16.39 5.05 3.35
N MET A 42 16.45 6.29 3.81
CA MET A 42 15.31 6.98 4.43
C MET A 42 14.16 7.28 3.45
N ASN A 43 14.43 7.38 2.15
CA ASN A 43 13.38 7.60 1.16
C ASN A 43 12.58 6.32 0.94
N ASP A 44 13.25 5.16 0.90
CA ASP A 44 12.62 3.85 0.79
C ASP A 44 11.77 3.57 2.02
N ALA A 45 12.34 3.80 3.22
CA ALA A 45 11.65 3.67 4.49
C ALA A 45 10.41 4.59 4.59
N ARG A 46 10.51 5.83 4.07
CA ARG A 46 9.37 6.76 4.02
C ARG A 46 8.24 6.22 3.18
N VAL A 47 8.53 5.74 1.97
CA VAL A 47 7.51 5.16 1.06
C VAL A 47 6.78 4.01 1.73
N ILE A 48 7.50 3.07 2.39
CA ILE A 48 6.88 1.98 3.14
C ILE A 48 6.03 2.50 4.29
N CYS A 49 6.53 3.45 5.09
CA CYS A 49 5.77 4.00 6.21
C CYS A 49 4.49 4.70 5.76
N GLU A 50 4.55 5.48 4.68
CA GLU A 50 3.38 6.15 4.11
C GLU A 50 2.38 5.16 3.52
N GLU A 51 2.84 4.12 2.82
CA GLU A 51 2.01 3.05 2.28
C GLU A 51 1.27 2.28 3.39
N LEU A 52 1.92 2.07 4.54
CA LEU A 52 1.33 1.48 5.75
C LEU A 52 0.45 2.44 6.56
N GLY A 53 0.32 3.71 6.12
CA GLY A 53 -0.54 4.72 6.73
C GLY A 53 0.09 5.51 7.87
N TYR A 54 1.39 5.49 8.02
CA TYR A 54 2.15 6.37 8.91
C TYR A 54 2.51 7.69 8.22
N ALA A 55 2.87 8.71 8.99
CA ALA A 55 3.13 10.03 8.43
C ALA A 55 4.52 10.16 7.78
N ASP A 56 5.51 9.41 8.29
CA ASP A 56 6.91 9.46 7.85
C ASP A 56 7.71 8.30 8.45
N ALA A 57 8.93 8.08 7.97
CA ALA A 57 9.91 7.21 8.60
C ALA A 57 10.72 7.96 9.66
N VAL A 58 11.07 7.27 10.75
CA VAL A 58 11.99 7.73 11.79
C VAL A 58 13.39 7.20 11.53
N SER A 59 13.51 5.95 11.06
CA SER A 59 14.78 5.34 10.70
C SER A 59 14.60 4.20 9.70
N ALA A 60 15.69 3.87 8.99
CA ALA A 60 15.81 2.80 8.03
C ALA A 60 16.91 1.82 8.47
N PRO A 61 16.70 1.00 9.51
CA PRO A 61 17.72 0.10 10.03
C PRO A 61 18.09 -1.00 9.03
N LEU A 62 19.37 -1.35 8.99
CA LEU A 62 19.97 -2.38 8.14
C LEU A 62 20.29 -3.64 8.97
N TYR A 63 20.84 -4.65 8.29
CA TYR A 63 21.41 -5.86 8.90
C TYR A 63 20.40 -6.65 9.74
N ALA A 64 19.23 -6.86 9.18
CA ALA A 64 18.15 -7.62 9.84
C ALA A 64 17.90 -7.16 11.29
N HIS A 65 17.88 -5.86 11.55
CA HIS A 65 17.79 -5.25 12.88
C HIS A 65 16.64 -5.82 13.72
N PHE A 66 15.52 -6.17 13.12
CA PHE A 66 14.36 -6.79 13.79
C PHE A 66 14.32 -8.31 13.60
N GLY A 67 15.48 -8.92 13.39
CA GLY A 67 15.64 -10.36 13.16
C GLY A 67 15.57 -10.74 11.68
N ALA A 68 16.36 -11.74 11.31
CA ALA A 68 16.39 -12.30 9.97
C ALA A 68 15.05 -12.96 9.62
N GLY A 69 14.61 -12.77 8.38
CA GLY A 69 13.46 -13.44 7.83
C GLY A 69 13.78 -14.86 7.37
N SER A 70 12.93 -15.39 6.53
CA SER A 70 13.11 -16.69 5.89
C SER A 70 12.36 -16.76 4.57
N GLY A 71 12.72 -17.71 3.71
CA GLY A 71 12.08 -17.92 2.43
C GLY A 71 12.69 -17.07 1.33
N GLN A 72 11.87 -16.42 0.53
CA GLN A 72 12.30 -15.64 -0.62
C GLN A 72 12.72 -14.23 -0.21
N ILE A 73 13.75 -13.69 -0.86
CA ILE A 73 14.04 -12.25 -0.89
C ILE A 73 13.48 -11.73 -2.21
N TRP A 74 12.48 -10.84 -2.15
CA TRP A 74 11.76 -10.41 -3.32
C TRP A 74 12.33 -9.16 -3.99
N LEU A 75 12.84 -8.21 -3.21
CA LEU A 75 13.34 -6.93 -3.71
C LEU A 75 14.75 -6.66 -3.22
N ASP A 76 15.52 -5.99 -4.05
CA ASP A 76 16.91 -5.63 -3.81
C ASP A 76 17.26 -4.36 -4.58
N ASN A 77 18.22 -3.58 -4.06
CA ASN A 77 18.71 -2.33 -4.66
C ASN A 77 17.55 -1.36 -4.95
N ILE A 78 16.65 -1.19 -3.97
CA ILE A 78 15.53 -0.24 -4.08
C ILE A 78 16.09 1.17 -4.02
N ASN A 79 15.52 2.04 -4.86
CA ASN A 79 15.94 3.44 -4.96
C ASN A 79 14.71 4.32 -5.21
N CYS A 80 14.05 4.72 -4.13
CA CYS A 80 12.90 5.61 -4.17
C CYS A 80 13.34 7.08 -4.10
N ALA A 81 12.56 7.96 -4.70
CA ALA A 81 12.68 9.41 -4.50
C ALA A 81 12.03 9.87 -3.18
N GLY A 82 11.21 9.01 -2.54
CA GLY A 82 10.50 9.29 -1.29
C GLY A 82 9.11 9.94 -1.49
N SER A 83 8.60 9.93 -2.72
CA SER A 83 7.29 10.50 -3.07
C SER A 83 6.40 9.53 -3.83
N GLU A 84 6.84 8.31 -4.00
CA GLU A 84 6.08 7.25 -4.65
C GLU A 84 4.94 6.77 -3.74
N ASP A 85 3.81 6.41 -4.35
CA ASP A 85 2.65 5.90 -3.62
C ASP A 85 2.86 4.45 -3.12
N SER A 86 3.86 3.73 -3.66
CA SER A 86 4.21 2.36 -3.27
C SER A 86 5.66 2.05 -3.65
N ILE A 87 6.30 1.22 -2.83
CA ILE A 87 7.70 0.80 -3.04
C ILE A 87 7.89 0.02 -4.35
N VAL A 88 6.86 -0.64 -4.85
CA VAL A 88 6.92 -1.36 -6.15
C VAL A 88 7.03 -0.42 -7.34
N ASN A 89 6.78 0.87 -7.14
CA ASN A 89 6.95 1.91 -8.16
C ASN A 89 8.35 2.52 -8.15
N CYS A 90 9.17 2.20 -7.15
CA CYS A 90 10.56 2.61 -7.09
C CYS A 90 11.41 1.78 -8.05
N GLN A 91 12.58 2.30 -8.41
CA GLN A 91 13.55 1.53 -9.18
C GLN A 91 14.11 0.38 -8.32
N HIS A 92 14.25 -0.81 -8.89
CA HIS A 92 14.82 -1.99 -8.23
C HIS A 92 15.36 -2.98 -9.28
N ASN A 93 16.08 -4.02 -8.85
CA ASN A 93 16.73 -5.02 -9.74
C ASN A 93 15.74 -5.99 -10.43
N GLY A 94 14.45 -5.94 -10.10
CA GLY A 94 13.45 -6.92 -10.52
C GLY A 94 13.15 -7.94 -9.42
N TRP A 95 11.96 -8.52 -9.46
CA TRP A 95 11.47 -9.46 -8.45
C TRP A 95 12.34 -10.72 -8.36
N GLY A 96 12.81 -11.04 -7.15
CA GLY A 96 13.64 -12.21 -6.87
C GLY A 96 15.07 -12.10 -7.40
N SER A 97 15.48 -10.95 -7.92
CA SER A 97 16.83 -10.69 -8.41
C SER A 97 17.66 -9.99 -7.33
N HIS A 98 18.46 -10.74 -6.59
CA HIS A 98 19.25 -10.25 -5.45
C HIS A 98 20.57 -11.03 -5.30
N ASN A 99 21.49 -10.47 -4.50
CA ASN A 99 22.76 -11.10 -4.07
C ASN A 99 22.83 -11.30 -2.54
N CYS A 100 21.72 -11.06 -1.83
CA CYS A 100 21.61 -10.96 -0.38
C CYS A 100 21.28 -12.28 0.30
N ASN A 101 21.51 -12.32 1.59
CA ASN A 101 21.00 -13.32 2.52
C ASN A 101 20.18 -12.63 3.62
N HIS A 102 19.45 -13.38 4.46
CA HIS A 102 18.55 -12.80 5.46
C HIS A 102 19.23 -12.03 6.63
N ASN A 103 20.55 -11.97 6.70
CA ASN A 103 21.24 -11.04 7.61
C ASN A 103 21.27 -9.60 7.04
N GLU A 104 20.85 -9.44 5.80
CA GLU A 104 20.76 -8.18 5.05
C GLU A 104 19.29 -7.79 4.79
N ASP A 105 18.37 -8.25 5.64
CA ASP A 105 16.97 -7.85 5.53
C ASP A 105 16.76 -6.40 5.98
N ALA A 106 16.14 -5.61 5.11
CA ALA A 106 15.79 -4.21 5.33
C ALA A 106 14.72 -4.05 6.41
N SER A 107 14.79 -2.96 7.15
CA SER A 107 13.88 -2.67 8.24
C SER A 107 13.46 -1.21 8.26
N VAL A 108 12.34 -0.91 8.92
CA VAL A 108 11.87 0.47 9.14
C VAL A 108 11.43 0.69 10.58
N VAL A 109 11.52 1.95 11.00
CA VAL A 109 10.79 2.50 12.15
C VAL A 109 10.00 3.69 11.66
N CYS A 110 8.68 3.60 11.70
CA CYS A 110 7.77 4.65 11.28
C CYS A 110 7.45 5.61 12.43
N SER A 111 7.00 6.81 12.11
CA SER A 111 6.51 7.76 13.11
C SER A 111 5.23 7.24 13.76
N SER A 112 5.01 7.56 15.06
CA SER A 112 3.79 7.17 15.77
C SER A 112 2.52 7.92 15.32
N LYS A 113 2.66 8.91 14.44
CA LYS A 113 1.53 9.68 13.89
C LYS A 113 1.05 9.03 12.63
N SER A 114 -0.12 8.42 12.67
CA SER A 114 -0.82 8.02 11.44
C SER A 114 -1.16 9.26 10.61
N ILE A 115 -1.06 9.14 9.29
CA ILE A 115 -1.59 10.17 8.38
C ILE A 115 -3.08 10.29 8.67
N THR A 116 -3.51 11.45 9.20
CA THR A 116 -4.93 11.72 9.46
C THR A 116 -5.69 11.69 8.15
N GLN A 117 -6.31 10.55 7.87
CA GLN A 117 -7.57 10.32 7.14
C GLN A 117 -8.00 11.27 5.99
N GLY A 118 -7.08 11.79 5.18
CA GLY A 118 -7.50 12.47 3.93
C GLY A 118 -7.78 11.50 2.78
N LYS A 119 -7.02 10.41 2.68
CA LYS A 119 -7.12 9.44 1.55
C LYS A 119 -8.07 8.27 1.83
N SER A 120 -8.32 7.92 3.10
CA SER A 120 -9.12 6.74 3.48
C SER A 120 -10.59 6.84 3.08
N TRP A 121 -11.22 8.02 3.12
CA TRP A 121 -12.63 8.18 2.75
C TRP A 121 -12.88 7.95 1.25
N ILE A 122 -11.92 8.34 0.40
CA ILE A 122 -12.06 8.13 -1.06
C ILE A 122 -11.93 6.66 -1.41
N MET A 123 -11.01 5.92 -0.76
CA MET A 123 -10.90 4.46 -0.95
C MET A 123 -12.12 3.70 -0.40
N PHE A 124 -12.63 4.07 0.80
CA PHE A 124 -13.84 3.48 1.34
C PHE A 124 -15.07 3.76 0.47
N MET A 125 -15.20 4.98 -0.07
CA MET A 125 -16.28 5.31 -0.98
C MET A 125 -16.17 4.55 -2.30
N ASN A 126 -14.97 4.37 -2.85
CA ASN A 126 -14.76 3.55 -4.05
C ASN A 126 -15.02 2.07 -3.78
N PHE A 127 -14.61 1.53 -2.63
CA PHE A 127 -14.89 0.15 -2.24
C PHE A 127 -16.39 -0.11 -2.03
N LEU A 128 -17.10 0.80 -1.35
CA LEU A 128 -18.56 0.73 -1.19
C LEU A 128 -19.29 0.86 -2.52
N LEU A 129 -18.85 1.76 -3.41
CA LEU A 129 -19.43 1.92 -4.75
C LEU A 129 -19.19 0.67 -5.61
N LEU A 130 -18.01 0.02 -5.52
CA LEU A 130 -17.72 -1.24 -6.19
C LEU A 130 -18.56 -2.40 -5.64
N GLN A 131 -18.78 -2.47 -4.33
CA GLN A 131 -19.65 -3.49 -3.71
C GLN A 131 -21.12 -3.29 -4.11
N LEU A 132 -21.60 -2.04 -4.12
CA LEU A 132 -22.95 -1.70 -4.59
C LEU A 132 -23.11 -1.99 -6.09
N TRP A 133 -22.08 -1.72 -6.90
CA TRP A 133 -22.08 -2.02 -8.32
C TRP A 133 -22.11 -3.52 -8.59
N ARG A 134 -21.31 -4.32 -7.85
CA ARG A 134 -21.36 -5.79 -7.93
C ARG A 134 -22.70 -6.37 -7.49
N SER A 135 -23.33 -5.79 -6.47
CA SER A 135 -24.68 -6.20 -6.02
C SER A 135 -25.77 -5.83 -7.03
N CYS A 136 -25.65 -4.69 -7.68
CA CYS A 136 -26.58 -4.23 -8.72
C CYS A 136 -26.51 -5.12 -9.97
N ILE A 137 -25.33 -5.51 -10.42
CA ILE A 137 -25.14 -6.44 -11.55
C ILE A 137 -25.73 -7.82 -11.24
N LYS A 138 -25.59 -8.31 -9.99
CA LYS A 138 -26.09 -9.60 -9.56
C LYS A 138 -27.62 -9.67 -9.44
N SER A 139 -28.28 -8.50 -9.24
CA SER A 139 -29.71 -8.42 -8.94
C SER A 139 -30.62 -8.32 -10.16
N ARG A 140 -30.14 -8.18 -11.41
CA ARG A 140 -30.97 -7.99 -12.64
C ARG A 140 -32.13 -6.99 -12.52
N ARG A 141 -32.11 -6.03 -11.59
CA ARG A 141 -33.16 -5.04 -11.42
C ARG A 141 -32.76 -3.71 -12.09
N LYS A 142 -33.21 -3.49 -13.31
CA LYS A 142 -33.01 -2.24 -14.07
C LYS A 142 -33.56 -0.97 -13.40
N ASN A 143 -34.44 -1.10 -12.41
CA ASN A 143 -35.14 0.05 -11.79
C ASN A 143 -34.34 0.79 -10.71
N LEU A 144 -33.14 0.33 -10.32
CA LEU A 144 -32.34 1.03 -9.30
C LEU A 144 -31.45 2.13 -9.90
N TYR A 145 -31.13 2.04 -11.18
CA TYR A 145 -30.29 3.03 -11.88
C TYR A 145 -30.95 4.39 -11.96
N ASP A 146 -32.26 4.42 -12.22
CA ASP A 146 -33.01 5.68 -12.38
C ASP A 146 -33.12 6.44 -11.05
N GLN A 147 -33.25 5.75 -9.94
CA GLN A 147 -33.39 6.38 -8.60
C GLN A 147 -32.08 7.04 -8.13
N ILE A 148 -30.94 6.44 -8.43
CA ILE A 148 -29.63 6.99 -8.02
C ILE A 148 -29.26 8.21 -8.88
N TRP A 149 -29.58 8.19 -10.15
CA TRP A 149 -29.31 9.30 -11.07
C TRP A 149 -30.14 10.55 -10.75
N TYR A 150 -31.43 10.37 -10.39
CA TYR A 150 -32.30 11.47 -9.96
C TYR A 150 -31.85 12.07 -8.62
N GLY A 151 -31.34 11.26 -7.68
CA GLY A 151 -30.82 11.75 -6.38
C GLY A 151 -29.58 12.64 -6.53
N LEU A 152 -28.65 12.28 -7.41
CA LEU A 152 -27.42 13.05 -7.65
C LEU A 152 -27.66 14.35 -8.43
N SER A 153 -28.68 14.41 -9.27
CA SER A 153 -29.07 15.64 -9.97
C SER A 153 -29.71 16.67 -9.03
N TYR A 154 -30.40 16.23 -7.98
CA TYR A 154 -31.04 17.11 -7.02
C TYR A 154 -30.05 17.82 -6.10
N VAL A 155 -28.95 17.14 -5.72
CA VAL A 155 -27.90 17.74 -4.87
C VAL A 155 -27.09 18.80 -5.62
N LYS A 156 -26.94 18.70 -6.94
CA LYS A 156 -26.27 19.73 -7.75
C LYS A 156 -27.09 21.00 -7.96
N GLY A 157 -28.41 20.95 -7.75
CA GLY A 157 -29.31 22.10 -7.94
C GLY A 157 -29.43 23.06 -6.74
N LEU A 158 -28.90 22.70 -5.56
CA LEU A 158 -29.03 23.49 -4.33
C LEU A 158 -27.79 24.38 -4.03
N GLY A 159 -26.80 24.42 -4.89
CA GLY A 159 -25.57 25.20 -4.72
C GLY A 159 -25.50 26.50 -5.52
N GLY A 160 -26.59 27.25 -5.65
CA GLY A 160 -26.56 28.48 -6.42
C GLY A 160 -27.58 29.53 -6.00
N ARG A 161 -27.29 30.25 -4.90
CA ARG A 161 -27.61 31.67 -4.70
C ARG A 161 -27.12 32.12 -3.33
N ALA A 162 -26.01 32.80 -3.31
CA ALA A 162 -25.69 33.76 -2.25
C ALA A 162 -25.76 35.16 -2.91
N ILE A 163 -26.56 36.00 -2.32
CA ILE A 163 -26.61 37.45 -2.53
C ILE A 163 -25.40 38.06 -1.83
#